data_1f772e5ff05e1359caa32619159a1ffb
#
_entry.id   1f772e5ff05e1359caa32619159a1ffb
#
_cell.length_a   1.000
_cell.length_b   1.000
_cell.length_c   1.000
_cell.angle_alpha   90.00
_cell.angle_beta   90.00
_cell.angle_gamma   90.00
#
_symmetry.space_group_name_H-M   'P 1'
#
loop_
_entity.id
_entity.type
_entity.pdbx_description
1 polymer ?
#
loop_
_entity_poly.entity_id
_entity_poly.type
_entity_poly.pdbx_seq_one_letter_code
_entity_poly.pdbx_strand_id
1 'polypeptide(L)'
;MVGEEVNKALVDDQYCFACGPLNPIGLHMEVSFSDNKAFSRLSLKQEFQGWSDLVHGGVMAAVLDEIMAHAVIHYVGQAVTTSLQVTYRAPLHVGEEYEAIGYVTEQTRRRAVARAEIRTPQSKTLIATGESKFLLQS
;
A
#
# COMPACT_ATOMS: atom_id res chain seq x y z
N MET A 1 0.98 -10.84 -19.23
CA MET A 1 -0.01 -10.52 -18.22
C MET A 1 -0.43 -9.06 -18.29
N VAL A 2 0.51 -8.17 -18.34
CA VAL A 2 0.21 -6.75 -18.21
C VAL A 2 -0.53 -6.17 -19.41
N GLY A 3 -0.36 -6.71 -20.62
CA GLY A 3 -0.92 -6.15 -21.85
C GLY A 3 -2.43 -6.17 -21.93
N GLU A 4 -2.99 -7.32 -22.23
CA GLU A 4 -4.43 -7.46 -22.42
C GLU A 4 -5.23 -7.27 -21.15
N GLU A 5 -4.75 -7.80 -20.03
CA GLU A 5 -5.50 -7.73 -18.77
C GLU A 5 -5.62 -6.32 -18.22
N VAL A 6 -4.59 -5.49 -18.40
CA VAL A 6 -4.62 -4.10 -17.96
C VAL A 6 -5.62 -3.27 -18.76
N ASN A 7 -5.89 -3.65 -20.01
CA ASN A 7 -6.86 -2.95 -20.86
C ASN A 7 -8.31 -3.27 -20.51
N LYS A 8 -8.56 -4.25 -19.64
CA LYS A 8 -9.90 -4.55 -19.14
C LYS A 8 -10.25 -3.59 -18.01
N ALA A 9 -11.53 -3.31 -17.86
CA ALA A 9 -12.00 -2.50 -16.73
C ALA A 9 -11.64 -3.19 -15.42
N LEU A 10 -11.05 -2.42 -14.51
CA LEU A 10 -10.74 -2.89 -13.17
C LEU A 10 -11.97 -2.70 -12.30
N VAL A 11 -12.38 -3.75 -11.61
CA VAL A 11 -13.60 -3.73 -10.79
C VAL A 11 -13.21 -3.92 -9.32
N ASP A 12 -13.70 -3.00 -8.48
CA ASP A 12 -13.60 -3.14 -7.04
C ASP A 12 -14.88 -3.77 -6.52
N ASP A 13 -14.81 -5.00 -6.06
CA ASP A 13 -15.93 -5.71 -5.47
C ASP A 13 -15.89 -5.71 -3.94
N GLN A 14 -15.10 -4.84 -3.34
CA GLN A 14 -14.91 -4.70 -1.90
C GLN A 14 -14.27 -5.92 -1.24
N TYR A 15 -13.59 -6.74 -2.03
CA TYR A 15 -12.95 -7.97 -1.56
C TYR A 15 -11.42 -7.90 -1.62
N CYS A 16 -10.85 -6.71 -1.80
CA CYS A 16 -9.40 -6.52 -1.83
C CYS A 16 -8.77 -7.05 -0.55
N PHE A 17 -7.67 -7.78 -0.68
CA PHE A 17 -6.97 -8.30 0.48
C PHE A 17 -6.53 -7.20 1.44
N ALA A 18 -6.07 -6.06 0.94
CA ALA A 18 -5.54 -5.00 1.78
C ALA A 18 -6.63 -4.07 2.32
N CYS A 19 -7.56 -3.63 1.48
CA CYS A 19 -8.53 -2.61 1.88
C CYS A 19 -9.99 -3.04 1.79
N GLY A 20 -10.29 -4.22 1.25
CA GLY A 20 -11.66 -4.67 1.04
C GLY A 20 -12.37 -5.01 2.35
N PRO A 21 -13.48 -4.32 2.69
CA PRO A 21 -14.16 -4.58 3.95
C PRO A 21 -14.84 -5.96 4.00
N LEU A 22 -15.10 -6.56 2.85
CA LEU A 22 -15.78 -7.85 2.77
C LEU A 22 -14.81 -9.04 2.82
N ASN A 23 -13.51 -8.82 2.69
CA ASN A 23 -12.54 -9.90 2.75
C ASN A 23 -12.28 -10.29 4.21
N PRO A 24 -12.68 -11.52 4.64
CA PRO A 24 -12.59 -11.88 6.05
C PRO A 24 -11.15 -12.06 6.56
N ILE A 25 -10.18 -12.27 5.67
CA ILE A 25 -8.77 -12.41 6.07
C ILE A 25 -7.92 -11.21 5.65
N GLY A 26 -8.57 -10.12 5.24
CA GLY A 26 -7.86 -8.94 4.75
C GLY A 26 -7.30 -8.06 5.87
N LEU A 27 -6.50 -7.10 5.46
CA LEU A 27 -5.88 -6.14 6.37
C LEU A 27 -6.85 -5.05 6.83
N HIS A 28 -7.92 -4.85 6.08
CA HIS A 28 -8.98 -3.87 6.34
C HIS A 28 -8.43 -2.45 6.50
N MET A 29 -7.50 -2.07 5.63
CA MET A 29 -6.96 -0.72 5.65
C MET A 29 -8.04 0.30 5.30
N GLU A 30 -8.09 1.37 6.08
CA GLU A 30 -8.94 2.52 5.80
C GLU A 30 -8.03 3.66 5.37
N VAL A 31 -8.28 4.21 4.18
CA VAL A 31 -7.38 5.17 3.54
C VAL A 31 -8.06 6.52 3.45
N SER A 32 -7.35 7.57 3.85
CA SER A 32 -7.78 8.95 3.69
C SER A 32 -6.79 9.72 2.83
N PHE A 33 -7.21 10.88 2.33
CA PHE A 33 -6.43 11.64 1.35
C PHE A 33 -6.36 13.12 1.75
N SER A 34 -5.17 13.70 1.67
CA SER A 34 -4.96 15.14 1.79
C SER A 34 -3.57 15.49 1.26
N ASP A 35 -3.39 16.73 0.78
CA ASP A 35 -2.09 17.26 0.33
C ASP A 35 -1.37 16.34 -0.66
N ASN A 36 -2.11 15.78 -1.63
CA ASN A 36 -1.58 14.87 -2.64
C ASN A 36 -0.99 13.59 -2.06
N LYS A 37 -1.45 13.18 -0.88
CA LYS A 37 -0.98 11.96 -0.21
C LYS A 37 -2.16 11.08 0.20
N ALA A 38 -1.88 9.79 0.32
CA ALA A 38 -2.78 8.81 0.90
C ALA A 38 -2.25 8.42 2.27
N PHE A 39 -3.14 8.26 3.23
CA PHE A 39 -2.80 7.96 4.61
C PHE A 39 -3.64 6.80 5.12
N SER A 40 -3.02 5.95 5.93
CA SER A 40 -3.74 4.92 6.68
C SER A 40 -3.07 4.73 8.03
N ARG A 41 -3.88 4.63 9.08
CA ARG A 41 -3.38 4.33 10.42
C ARG A 41 -4.00 3.02 10.86
N LEU A 42 -3.17 2.06 11.26
CA LEU A 42 -3.66 0.72 11.57
C LEU A 42 -2.71 0.00 12.52
N SER A 43 -3.21 -1.11 13.08
CA SER A 43 -2.38 -2.11 13.75
C SER A 43 -2.70 -3.47 13.14
N LEU A 44 -1.73 -4.37 13.12
CA LEU A 44 -1.92 -5.68 12.51
C LEU A 44 -1.91 -6.76 13.57
N LYS A 45 -2.88 -7.69 13.44
CA LYS A 45 -3.06 -8.76 14.42
C LYS A 45 -2.06 -9.90 14.23
N GLN A 46 -2.07 -10.80 15.20
CA GLN A 46 -1.15 -11.93 15.24
C GLN A 46 -1.20 -12.80 13.99
N GLU A 47 -2.34 -12.87 13.33
CA GLU A 47 -2.49 -13.67 12.10
C GLU A 47 -1.59 -13.20 10.97
N PHE A 48 -1.04 -11.99 11.05
CA PHE A 48 -0.16 -11.43 10.04
C PHE A 48 1.30 -11.44 10.47
N GLN A 49 1.66 -12.22 11.49
CA GLN A 49 3.04 -12.26 11.94
C GLN A 49 3.90 -13.18 11.07
N GLY A 50 5.20 -12.86 11.02
CA GLY A 50 6.24 -13.76 10.54
C GLY A 50 6.92 -14.42 11.75
N TRP A 51 8.07 -13.90 12.17
CA TRP A 51 8.67 -14.31 13.43
C TRP A 51 7.74 -13.91 14.59
N SER A 52 7.87 -14.61 15.72
CA SER A 52 7.01 -14.34 16.87
C SER A 52 6.97 -12.84 17.21
N ASP A 53 5.77 -12.30 17.35
CA ASP A 53 5.50 -10.91 17.69
C ASP A 53 5.89 -9.86 16.63
N LEU A 54 6.40 -10.28 15.48
CA LEU A 54 6.79 -9.35 14.43
C LEU A 54 5.88 -9.52 13.20
N VAL A 55 5.43 -8.41 12.65
CA VAL A 55 4.64 -8.43 11.43
C VAL A 55 5.48 -8.99 10.28
N HIS A 56 4.88 -9.86 9.49
CA HIS A 56 5.54 -10.49 8.35
C HIS A 56 5.96 -9.43 7.32
N GLY A 57 7.21 -9.55 6.81
CA GLY A 57 7.72 -8.59 5.84
C GLY A 57 6.88 -8.47 4.59
N GLY A 58 6.33 -9.58 4.10
CA GLY A 58 5.42 -9.56 2.95
C GLY A 58 4.12 -8.83 3.24
N VAL A 59 3.64 -8.86 4.48
CA VAL A 59 2.45 -8.09 4.86
C VAL A 59 2.76 -6.60 4.87
N MET A 60 3.93 -6.19 5.38
CA MET A 60 4.35 -4.80 5.27
C MET A 60 4.48 -4.34 3.82
N ALA A 61 4.99 -5.22 2.95
CA ALA A 61 5.07 -4.94 1.52
C ALA A 61 3.68 -4.73 0.93
N ALA A 62 2.69 -5.53 1.34
CA ALA A 62 1.30 -5.37 0.90
C ALA A 62 0.73 -4.02 1.36
N VAL A 63 1.02 -3.60 2.58
CA VAL A 63 0.59 -2.28 3.08
C VAL A 63 1.20 -1.15 2.24
N LEU A 64 2.49 -1.25 1.96
CA LEU A 64 3.18 -0.24 1.15
C LEU A 64 2.63 -0.18 -0.28
N ASP A 65 2.43 -1.34 -0.90
CA ASP A 65 1.86 -1.41 -2.24
C ASP A 65 0.47 -0.77 -2.27
N GLU A 66 -0.36 -1.12 -1.30
CA GLU A 66 -1.73 -0.62 -1.24
C GLU A 66 -1.80 0.90 -1.04
N ILE A 67 -1.01 1.44 -0.14
CA ILE A 67 -1.06 2.89 0.10
C ILE A 67 -0.57 3.68 -1.12
N MET A 68 0.40 3.15 -1.85
CA MET A 68 0.87 3.74 -3.10
C MET A 68 -0.20 3.61 -4.19
N ALA A 69 -0.84 2.46 -4.30
CA ALA A 69 -1.92 2.24 -5.27
C ALA A 69 -3.06 3.22 -5.03
N HIS A 70 -3.46 3.43 -3.77
CA HIS A 70 -4.50 4.40 -3.46
C HIS A 70 -4.11 5.81 -3.86
N ALA A 71 -2.86 6.22 -3.63
CA ALA A 71 -2.39 7.53 -4.05
C ALA A 71 -2.47 7.70 -5.57
N VAL A 72 -2.02 6.69 -6.32
CA VAL A 72 -2.07 6.73 -7.78
C VAL A 72 -3.51 6.76 -8.27
N ILE A 73 -4.36 5.86 -7.77
CA ILE A 73 -5.74 5.75 -8.24
C ILE A 73 -6.53 7.02 -7.93
N HIS A 74 -6.35 7.58 -6.74
CA HIS A 74 -7.09 8.78 -6.34
C HIS A 74 -6.65 10.03 -7.10
N TYR A 75 -5.35 10.23 -7.27
CA TYR A 75 -4.82 11.48 -7.83
C TYR A 75 -4.51 11.41 -9.31
N VAL A 76 -4.37 10.21 -9.88
CA VAL A 76 -3.99 10.04 -11.29
C VAL A 76 -5.04 9.26 -12.06
N GLY A 77 -5.30 8.00 -11.70
CA GLY A 77 -6.27 7.15 -12.40
C GLY A 77 -6.04 5.68 -12.10
N GLN A 78 -6.94 4.85 -12.63
CA GLN A 78 -6.84 3.39 -12.44
C GLN A 78 -5.50 2.88 -12.96
N ALA A 79 -4.90 1.98 -12.19
CA ALA A 79 -3.57 1.48 -12.49
C ALA A 79 -3.33 0.13 -11.84
N VAL A 80 -2.33 -0.59 -12.34
CA VAL A 80 -1.85 -1.82 -11.70
C VAL A 80 -0.37 -1.69 -11.41
N THR A 81 0.07 -2.29 -10.31
CA THR A 81 1.48 -2.33 -9.92
C THR A 81 2.25 -3.20 -10.87
N THR A 82 3.35 -2.68 -11.42
CA THR A 82 4.24 -3.45 -12.29
C THR A 82 5.59 -3.74 -11.63
N SER A 83 5.95 -2.99 -10.61
CA SER A 83 7.22 -3.16 -9.90
C SER A 83 7.07 -2.62 -8.49
N LEU A 84 7.61 -3.33 -7.52
CA LEU A 84 7.57 -2.95 -6.11
C LEU A 84 8.95 -3.20 -5.51
N GLN A 85 9.52 -2.17 -4.88
CA GLN A 85 10.78 -2.27 -4.17
C GLN A 85 10.56 -1.82 -2.73
N VAL A 86 10.95 -2.65 -1.76
CA VAL A 86 10.75 -2.38 -0.35
C VAL A 86 12.07 -2.43 0.38
N THR A 87 12.30 -1.48 1.27
CA THR A 87 13.45 -1.46 2.18
C THR A 87 12.93 -1.50 3.60
N TYR A 88 13.37 -2.47 4.38
CA TYR A 88 12.99 -2.63 5.79
C TYR A 88 14.05 -1.99 6.67
N ARG A 89 13.61 -1.15 7.61
CA ARG A 89 14.50 -0.39 8.48
C ARG A 89 14.43 -0.80 9.92
N ALA A 90 13.25 -1.19 10.39
CA ALA A 90 13.02 -1.57 11.77
C ALA A 90 11.87 -2.57 11.83
N PRO A 91 11.83 -3.44 12.86
CA PRO A 91 10.70 -4.34 13.02
C PRO A 91 9.42 -3.60 13.40
N LEU A 92 8.29 -4.15 12.99
CA LEU A 92 6.98 -3.69 13.39
C LEU A 92 6.35 -4.78 14.26
N HIS A 93 5.93 -4.43 15.46
CA HIS A 93 5.35 -5.41 16.38
C HIS A 93 3.86 -5.60 16.12
N VAL A 94 3.41 -6.85 16.30
CA VAL A 94 1.99 -7.18 16.21
C VAL A 94 1.22 -6.35 17.23
N GLY A 95 0.11 -5.75 16.80
CA GLY A 95 -0.73 -4.93 17.67
C GLY A 95 -0.26 -3.49 17.89
N GLU A 96 0.96 -3.17 17.47
CA GLU A 96 1.48 -1.81 17.57
C GLU A 96 0.84 -0.92 16.50
N GLU A 97 0.40 0.29 16.89
CA GLU A 97 -0.15 1.22 15.93
C GLU A 97 0.94 1.87 15.08
N TYR A 98 0.67 2.00 13.78
CA TYR A 98 1.57 2.67 12.86
C TYR A 98 0.77 3.39 11.78
N GLU A 99 1.44 4.23 11.01
CA GLU A 99 0.82 4.89 9.88
C GLU A 99 1.59 4.60 8.60
N ALA A 100 0.85 4.49 7.51
CA ALA A 100 1.37 4.36 6.16
C ALA A 100 1.02 5.62 5.38
N ILE A 101 1.98 6.11 4.60
CA ILE A 101 1.80 7.33 3.81
C ILE A 101 2.31 7.03 2.41
N GLY A 102 1.51 7.34 1.39
CA GLY A 102 1.90 7.14 0.00
C GLY A 102 1.66 8.38 -0.84
N TYR A 103 2.50 8.60 -1.84
CA TYR A 103 2.39 9.77 -2.71
C TYR A 103 3.04 9.48 -4.07
N VAL A 104 2.51 10.15 -5.10
CA VAL A 104 3.03 10.01 -6.46
C VAL A 104 4.23 10.93 -6.62
N THR A 105 5.33 10.41 -7.19
CA THR A 105 6.55 11.19 -7.43
C THR A 105 6.77 11.52 -8.90
N GLU A 106 6.28 10.68 -9.80
CA GLU A 106 6.42 10.89 -11.24
C GLU A 106 5.19 10.40 -11.98
N GLN A 107 4.85 11.05 -13.07
CA GLN A 107 3.70 10.68 -13.87
C GLN A 107 3.96 10.99 -15.33
N THR A 108 3.63 10.02 -16.20
CA THR A 108 3.55 10.20 -17.63
C THR A 108 2.16 9.78 -18.08
N ARG A 109 1.88 9.80 -19.38
CA ARG A 109 0.57 9.42 -19.89
C ARG A 109 0.18 7.97 -19.54
N ARG A 110 1.17 7.07 -19.46
CA ARG A 110 0.91 5.64 -19.26
C ARG A 110 1.43 5.08 -17.94
N ARG A 111 2.26 5.83 -17.24
CA ARG A 111 2.96 5.31 -16.07
C ARG A 111 2.94 6.29 -14.93
N ALA A 112 3.04 5.76 -13.72
CA ALA A 112 3.25 6.56 -12.54
C ALA A 112 4.29 5.86 -11.65
N VAL A 113 5.02 6.66 -10.90
CA VAL A 113 5.92 6.18 -9.83
C VAL A 113 5.43 6.77 -8.53
N ALA A 114 5.36 5.94 -7.50
CA ALA A 114 4.94 6.37 -6.17
C ALA A 114 5.94 5.92 -5.13
N ARG A 115 5.95 6.60 -4.00
CA ARG A 115 6.74 6.22 -2.83
C ARG A 115 5.85 6.15 -1.61
N ALA A 116 6.30 5.41 -0.61
CA ALA A 116 5.56 5.24 0.63
C ALA A 116 6.49 4.99 1.80
N GLU A 117 5.95 5.24 2.99
CA GLU A 117 6.61 4.94 4.26
C GLU A 117 5.62 4.30 5.21
N ILE A 118 6.14 3.40 6.05
CA ILE A 118 5.47 2.97 7.27
C ILE A 118 6.29 3.53 8.42
N ARG A 119 5.63 4.21 9.37
CA ARG A 119 6.31 4.83 10.51
C ARG A 119 5.44 4.80 11.75
N THR A 120 6.06 4.95 12.91
CA THR A 120 5.30 5.08 14.16
C THR A 120 4.68 6.47 14.22
N PRO A 121 3.41 6.60 14.68
CA PRO A 121 2.71 7.89 14.58
C PRO A 121 3.34 9.02 15.40
N GLN A 122 3.82 8.71 16.59
CA GLN A 122 4.29 9.75 17.52
C GLN A 122 5.76 10.09 17.30
N SER A 123 6.64 9.09 17.38
CA SER A 123 8.08 9.32 17.25
C SER A 123 8.53 9.50 15.81
N LYS A 124 7.66 9.18 14.83
CA LYS A 124 8.00 9.20 13.41
C LYS A 124 9.19 8.31 13.05
N THR A 125 9.37 7.23 13.82
CA THR A 125 10.41 6.25 13.53
C THR A 125 10.06 5.51 12.25
N LEU A 126 11.00 5.50 11.30
CA LEU A 126 10.80 4.87 10.00
C LEU A 126 10.95 3.36 10.13
N ILE A 127 9.89 2.63 9.77
CA ILE A 127 9.85 1.16 9.83
C ILE A 127 10.24 0.57 8.48
N ALA A 128 9.66 1.06 7.39
CA ALA A 128 9.93 0.57 6.04
C ALA A 128 9.59 1.65 5.03
N THR A 129 10.22 1.55 3.85
CA THR A 129 9.93 2.42 2.71
C THR A 129 9.64 1.59 1.49
N GLY A 130 8.89 2.16 0.57
CA GLY A 130 8.60 1.51 -0.71
C GLY A 130 8.68 2.48 -1.86
N GLU A 131 8.99 1.92 -3.03
CA GLU A 131 8.85 2.61 -4.31
C GLU A 131 8.19 1.64 -5.27
N SER A 132 7.24 2.14 -6.04
CA SER A 132 6.43 1.29 -6.91
C SER A 132 6.22 1.98 -8.25
N LYS A 133 6.20 1.17 -9.30
CA LYS A 133 5.85 1.62 -10.66
C LYS A 133 4.49 1.05 -11.02
N PHE A 134 3.71 1.89 -11.69
CA PHE A 134 2.34 1.56 -12.07
C PHE A 134 2.14 1.76 -13.56
N LEU A 135 1.33 0.89 -14.16
CA LEU A 135 0.84 1.07 -15.50
C LEU A 135 -0.60 1.58 -15.41
N LEU A 136 -0.81 2.76 -15.98
CA LEU A 136 -2.13 3.39 -15.97
C LEU A 136 -3.03 2.71 -17.01
N GLN A 137 -4.29 2.51 -16.64
CA GLN A 137 -5.29 1.99 -17.56
C GLN A 137 -5.74 3.12 -18.47
N SER A 138 -5.71 2.86 -19.78
CA SER A 138 -6.13 3.84 -20.79
C SER A 138 -7.64 3.93 -20.90
#